data_3030ecaa3459ce8bd574887dded12fc6
#
_entry.id   3030ecaa3459ce8bd574887dded12fc6
#
_cell.length_a   1.000
_cell.length_b   1.000
_cell.length_c   1.000
_cell.angle_alpha   90.00
_cell.angle_beta   90.00
_cell.angle_gamma   90.00
#
_symmetry.space_group_name_H-M   'P 1'
#
loop_
_entity.id
_entity.type
_entity.pdbx_description
1 polymer ?
#
loop_
_entity_poly.entity_id
_entity_poly.type
_entity_poly.pdbx_seq_one_letter_code
_entity_poly.pdbx_strand_id
1 'polypeptide(L)'
;MMKKYQITEWCHKFIKDHVQPGDCCIDATAGNGNDTLVLCSLVGETGSVIAFDVQEMAIQNTKKRLEEHGVLERAKVVLDSHIHMAEYAEENSVSCITFNFGYLPGGDHNLATRKESSIEAIHEGLRLLKKGGMMSLCIYSGGDSGFEERDAVLKELKQLDGRKYLVIVSEYYNRPNNPPIPAMIIKL
;
A
#
# COMPACT_ATOMS: atom_id res chain seq x y z
N MET A 1 -9.92 7.87 -20.25
CA MET A 1 -9.20 8.66 -19.21
C MET A 1 -7.71 8.56 -19.50
N MET A 2 -6.96 9.66 -19.47
CA MET A 2 -5.51 9.60 -19.69
C MET A 2 -4.86 8.78 -18.55
N LYS A 3 -4.07 7.74 -18.88
CA LYS A 3 -3.45 6.81 -17.90
C LYS A 3 -2.78 7.53 -16.72
N LYS A 4 -2.07 8.63 -16.98
CA LYS A 4 -1.33 9.41 -15.97
C LYS A 4 -2.18 10.08 -14.87
N TYR A 5 -3.51 10.03 -14.95
CA TYR A 5 -4.45 10.56 -13.95
C TYR A 5 -5.33 9.46 -13.35
N GLN A 6 -5.02 8.19 -13.54
CA GLN A 6 -5.60 7.12 -12.73
C GLN A 6 -5.11 7.24 -11.28
N ILE A 7 -5.92 6.80 -10.32
CA ILE A 7 -5.60 6.96 -8.89
C ILE A 7 -4.27 6.29 -8.53
N THR A 8 -4.04 5.06 -8.99
CA THR A 8 -2.78 4.33 -8.76
C THR A 8 -1.58 5.07 -9.34
N GLU A 9 -1.69 5.60 -10.57
CA GLU A 9 -0.63 6.42 -11.18
C GLU A 9 -0.39 7.74 -10.42
N TRP A 10 -1.43 8.27 -9.78
CA TRP A 10 -1.29 9.44 -8.91
C TRP A 10 -0.51 9.09 -7.65
N CYS A 11 -0.83 7.97 -6.99
CA CYS A 11 -0.05 7.45 -5.86
C CYS A 11 1.41 7.18 -6.25
N HIS A 12 1.63 6.54 -7.41
CA HIS A 12 2.98 6.23 -7.90
C HIS A 12 3.87 7.47 -8.09
N LYS A 13 3.32 8.64 -8.38
CA LYS A 13 4.13 9.87 -8.46
C LYS A 13 4.78 10.20 -7.12
N PHE A 14 3.98 10.19 -6.03
CA PHE A 14 4.51 10.44 -4.70
C PHE A 14 5.51 9.36 -4.27
N ILE A 15 5.22 8.09 -4.57
CA ILE A 15 6.12 6.97 -4.27
C ILE A 15 7.46 7.15 -5.01
N LYS A 16 7.43 7.52 -6.31
CA LYS A 16 8.64 7.74 -7.12
C LYS A 16 9.49 8.92 -6.63
N ASP A 17 8.84 9.96 -6.13
CA ASP A 17 9.55 11.14 -5.60
C ASP A 17 10.15 10.87 -4.20
N HIS A 18 9.66 9.83 -3.50
CA HIS A 18 9.99 9.53 -2.11
C HIS A 18 11.01 8.39 -1.97
N VAL A 19 10.78 7.26 -2.65
CA VAL A 19 11.61 6.05 -2.52
C VAL A 19 12.94 6.22 -3.24
N GLN A 20 14.04 5.85 -2.55
CA GLN A 20 15.39 5.94 -3.07
C GLN A 20 16.02 4.55 -3.23
N PRO A 21 17.03 4.38 -4.10
CA PRO A 21 17.81 3.15 -4.17
C PRO A 21 18.41 2.78 -2.80
N GLY A 22 18.31 1.51 -2.43
CA GLY A 22 18.74 1.00 -1.13
C GLY A 22 17.66 1.01 -0.04
N ASP A 23 16.49 1.59 -0.29
CA ASP A 23 15.39 1.62 0.67
C ASP A 23 14.78 0.23 0.91
N CYS A 24 14.23 0.03 2.12
CA CYS A 24 13.33 -1.07 2.43
C CYS A 24 11.89 -0.58 2.31
N CYS A 25 11.07 -1.27 1.52
CA CYS A 25 9.67 -0.92 1.31
C CYS A 25 8.74 -2.12 1.57
N ILE A 26 7.47 -1.83 1.85
CA ILE A 26 6.43 -2.85 2.03
C ILE A 26 5.28 -2.58 1.04
N ASP A 27 4.85 -3.62 0.33
CA ASP A 27 3.55 -3.66 -0.34
C ASP A 27 2.61 -4.52 0.51
N ALA A 28 1.74 -3.89 1.26
CA ALA A 28 0.87 -4.57 2.22
C ALA A 28 -0.35 -5.27 1.58
N THR A 29 -0.56 -5.08 0.27
CA THR A 29 -1.68 -5.63 -0.51
C THR A 29 -1.20 -5.93 -1.94
N ALA A 30 -0.33 -6.92 -2.09
CA ALA A 30 0.40 -7.20 -3.32
C ALA A 30 -0.48 -7.41 -4.56
N GLY A 31 -1.58 -8.14 -4.39
CA GLY A 31 -2.56 -8.35 -5.45
C GLY A 31 -1.94 -8.92 -6.72
N ASN A 32 -2.02 -8.17 -7.81
CA ASN A 32 -1.41 -8.53 -9.08
C ASN A 32 0.04 -8.02 -9.24
N GLY A 33 0.68 -7.53 -8.17
CA GLY A 33 2.09 -7.13 -8.13
C GLY A 33 2.41 -5.80 -8.82
N ASN A 34 1.43 -4.93 -9.05
CA ASN A 34 1.67 -3.65 -9.73
C ASN A 34 2.49 -2.69 -8.87
N ASP A 35 2.11 -2.49 -7.62
CA ASP A 35 2.81 -1.61 -6.67
C ASP A 35 4.12 -2.25 -6.24
N THR A 36 4.15 -3.57 -6.03
CA THR A 36 5.37 -4.33 -5.75
C THR A 36 6.42 -4.11 -6.85
N LEU A 37 6.03 -4.20 -8.13
CA LEU A 37 6.92 -3.96 -9.26
C LEU A 37 7.47 -2.52 -9.27
N VAL A 38 6.63 -1.53 -9.00
CA VAL A 38 7.07 -0.12 -8.91
C VAL A 38 8.08 0.03 -7.78
N LEU A 39 7.80 -0.49 -6.60
CA LEU A 39 8.71 -0.44 -5.46
C LEU A 39 10.05 -1.14 -5.77
N CYS A 40 10.03 -2.36 -6.32
CA CYS A 40 11.25 -3.09 -6.72
C CYS A 40 12.09 -2.33 -7.74
N SER A 41 11.44 -1.60 -8.66
CA SER A 41 12.14 -0.79 -9.65
C SER A 41 12.83 0.42 -9.01
N LEU A 42 12.27 0.99 -7.95
CA LEU A 42 12.77 2.19 -7.28
C LEU A 42 13.87 1.87 -6.27
N VAL A 43 13.72 0.81 -5.47
CA VAL A 43 14.71 0.44 -4.45
C VAL A 43 16.03 -0.06 -5.04
N GLY A 44 16.05 -0.45 -6.32
CA GLY A 44 17.26 -0.89 -7.02
C GLY A 44 17.80 -2.23 -6.50
N GLU A 45 19.06 -2.53 -6.82
CA GLU A 45 19.70 -3.81 -6.48
C GLU A 45 20.07 -3.93 -5.00
N THR A 46 20.24 -2.81 -4.31
CA THR A 46 20.67 -2.77 -2.92
C THR A 46 19.53 -2.62 -1.92
N GLY A 47 18.32 -2.33 -2.41
CA GLY A 47 17.11 -2.22 -1.60
C GLY A 47 16.29 -3.51 -1.58
N SER A 48 15.19 -3.48 -0.85
CA SER A 48 14.31 -4.64 -0.69
C SER A 48 12.84 -4.25 -0.58
N VAL A 49 11.98 -5.17 -1.02
CA VAL A 49 10.52 -5.04 -0.89
C VAL A 49 9.97 -6.29 -0.20
N ILE A 50 9.07 -6.10 0.76
CA ILE A 50 8.29 -7.19 1.34
C ILE A 50 6.85 -7.02 0.86
N ALA A 51 6.31 -8.02 0.19
CA ALA A 51 4.97 -7.96 -0.41
C ALA A 51 4.05 -8.98 0.23
N PHE A 52 2.93 -8.53 0.79
CA PHE A 52 1.95 -9.35 1.51
C PHE A 52 0.67 -9.53 0.73
N ASP A 53 0.13 -10.72 0.74
CA ASP A 53 -1.26 -11.01 0.38
C ASP A 53 -1.72 -12.28 1.06
N VAL A 54 -3.02 -12.38 1.34
CA VAL A 54 -3.65 -13.56 1.94
C VAL A 54 -4.13 -14.56 0.90
N GLN A 55 -4.10 -14.20 -0.39
CA GLN A 55 -4.55 -15.04 -1.48
C GLN A 55 -3.38 -15.65 -2.24
N GLU A 56 -3.33 -16.98 -2.32
CA GLU A 56 -2.28 -17.72 -3.06
C GLU A 56 -2.15 -17.25 -4.53
N MET A 57 -3.30 -16.95 -5.17
CA MET A 57 -3.33 -16.44 -6.53
C MET A 57 -2.60 -15.09 -6.67
N ALA A 58 -2.77 -14.21 -5.68
CA ALA A 58 -2.06 -12.92 -5.65
C ALA A 58 -0.54 -13.11 -5.54
N ILE A 59 -0.11 -14.04 -4.67
CA ILE A 59 1.30 -14.39 -4.52
C ILE A 59 1.90 -14.90 -5.84
N GLN A 60 1.19 -15.80 -6.53
CA GLN A 60 1.65 -16.34 -7.82
C GLN A 60 1.70 -15.26 -8.90
N ASN A 61 0.67 -14.41 -8.99
CA ASN A 61 0.62 -13.31 -9.95
C ASN A 61 1.74 -12.30 -9.72
N THR A 62 1.98 -11.95 -8.46
CA THR A 62 3.06 -11.02 -8.07
C THR A 62 4.42 -11.62 -8.42
N LYS A 63 4.73 -12.85 -8.02
CA LYS A 63 6.01 -13.52 -8.36
C LYS A 63 6.22 -13.57 -9.86
N LYS A 64 5.23 -14.04 -10.63
CA LYS A 64 5.30 -14.10 -12.09
C LYS A 64 5.61 -12.73 -12.70
N ARG A 65 4.92 -11.67 -12.25
CA ARG A 65 5.15 -10.30 -12.72
C ARG A 65 6.58 -9.84 -12.46
N LEU A 66 7.11 -10.10 -11.27
CA LEU A 66 8.47 -9.70 -10.89
C LEU A 66 9.53 -10.49 -11.68
N GLU A 67 9.29 -11.78 -11.94
CA GLU A 67 10.13 -12.62 -12.80
C GLU A 67 10.19 -12.08 -14.23
N GLU A 68 9.03 -11.78 -14.83
CA GLU A 68 8.92 -11.23 -16.19
C GLU A 68 9.69 -9.91 -16.35
N HIS A 69 9.90 -9.17 -15.26
CA HIS A 69 10.63 -7.90 -15.24
C HIS A 69 12.04 -8.00 -14.68
N GLY A 70 12.50 -9.21 -14.29
CA GLY A 70 13.86 -9.46 -13.79
C GLY A 70 14.18 -8.77 -12.45
N VAL A 71 13.18 -8.63 -11.57
CA VAL A 71 13.33 -7.94 -10.27
C VAL A 71 12.86 -8.77 -9.06
N LEU A 72 12.58 -10.07 -9.26
CA LEU A 72 12.07 -10.94 -8.19
C LEU A 72 13.05 -11.02 -7.00
N GLU A 73 14.34 -11.01 -7.24
CA GLU A 73 15.40 -11.06 -6.21
C GLU A 73 15.30 -9.90 -5.19
N ARG A 74 14.64 -8.79 -5.58
CA ARG A 74 14.48 -7.62 -4.72
C ARG A 74 13.28 -7.73 -3.79
N ALA A 75 12.44 -8.78 -3.96
CA ALA A 75 11.18 -8.94 -3.24
C ALA A 75 11.11 -10.24 -2.46
N LYS A 76 10.64 -10.13 -1.21
CA LYS A 76 10.12 -11.24 -0.42
C LYS A 76 8.61 -11.23 -0.51
N VAL A 77 8.01 -12.14 -1.32
CA VAL A 77 6.56 -12.24 -1.49
C VAL A 77 6.01 -13.27 -0.50
N VAL A 78 5.12 -12.84 0.39
CA VAL A 78 4.70 -13.56 1.61
C VAL A 78 3.19 -13.82 1.56
N LEU A 79 2.79 -15.07 1.73
CA LEU A 79 1.39 -15.47 1.90
C LEU A 79 1.01 -15.30 3.38
N ASP A 80 0.67 -14.07 3.76
CA ASP A 80 0.31 -13.71 5.13
C ASP A 80 -0.51 -12.42 5.13
N SER A 81 -1.15 -12.12 6.27
CA SER A 81 -1.87 -10.88 6.48
C SER A 81 -0.92 -9.71 6.74
N HIS A 82 -1.24 -8.56 6.16
CA HIS A 82 -0.52 -7.32 6.42
C HIS A 82 -0.53 -6.86 7.89
N ILE A 83 -1.41 -7.41 8.75
CA ILE A 83 -1.38 -7.13 10.19
C ILE A 83 -0.13 -7.73 10.88
N HIS A 84 0.52 -8.71 10.26
CA HIS A 84 1.73 -9.35 10.77
C HIS A 84 3.03 -8.73 10.23
N MET A 85 2.97 -7.59 9.54
CA MET A 85 4.16 -7.01 8.87
C MET A 85 5.30 -6.68 9.85
N ALA A 86 5.02 -6.48 11.14
CA ALA A 86 6.04 -6.28 12.17
C ALA A 86 6.90 -7.53 12.47
N GLU A 87 6.49 -8.72 12.01
CA GLU A 87 7.30 -9.94 12.09
C GLU A 87 8.38 -10.00 11.00
N TYR A 88 8.30 -9.13 10.01
CA TYR A 88 9.13 -9.15 8.80
C TYR A 88 10.03 -7.93 8.64
N ALA A 89 9.80 -6.87 9.39
CA ALA A 89 10.59 -5.63 9.34
C ALA A 89 10.78 -5.03 10.73
N GLU A 90 11.90 -4.35 10.93
CA GLU A 90 12.20 -3.68 12.19
C GLU A 90 11.47 -2.33 12.32
N GLU A 91 11.22 -1.91 13.55
CA GLU A 91 10.68 -0.57 13.80
C GLU A 91 11.61 0.52 13.25
N ASN A 92 11.02 1.57 12.67
CA ASN A 92 11.72 2.72 12.10
C ASN A 92 12.72 2.37 10.96
N SER A 93 12.51 1.26 10.24
CA SER A 93 13.38 0.82 9.15
C SER A 93 12.78 1.01 7.75
N VAL A 94 11.46 1.10 7.63
CA VAL A 94 10.75 1.09 6.35
C VAL A 94 10.61 2.50 5.79
N SER A 95 10.97 2.68 4.52
CA SER A 95 10.90 3.97 3.82
C SER A 95 9.52 4.25 3.25
N CYS A 96 8.88 3.23 2.69
CA CYS A 96 7.56 3.36 2.07
C CYS A 96 6.71 2.12 2.31
N ILE A 97 5.43 2.33 2.64
CA ILE A 97 4.43 1.26 2.73
C ILE A 97 3.28 1.59 1.80
N THR A 98 2.83 0.65 0.97
CA THR A 98 1.67 0.81 0.09
C THR A 98 0.51 -0.06 0.54
N PHE A 99 -0.70 0.49 0.48
CA PHE A 99 -1.96 -0.21 0.72
C PHE A 99 -2.96 0.11 -0.39
N ASN A 100 -3.63 -0.91 -0.89
CA ASN A 100 -4.84 -0.80 -1.68
C ASN A 100 -5.97 -1.49 -0.91
N PHE A 101 -6.75 -0.72 -0.13
CA PHE A 101 -7.86 -1.25 0.64
C PHE A 101 -9.04 -1.56 -0.27
N GLY A 102 -9.49 -2.80 -0.26
CA GLY A 102 -10.55 -3.30 -1.12
C GLY A 102 -10.40 -4.79 -1.41
N TYR A 103 -10.77 -5.21 -2.61
CA TYR A 103 -10.66 -6.60 -3.05
C TYR A 103 -9.72 -6.75 -4.25
N LEU A 104 -9.14 -7.94 -4.39
CA LEU A 104 -8.32 -8.29 -5.55
C LEU A 104 -9.23 -8.42 -6.80
N PRO A 105 -9.02 -7.64 -7.87
CA PRO A 105 -9.75 -7.83 -9.12
C PRO A 105 -9.57 -9.25 -9.67
N GLY A 106 -10.68 -10.01 -9.79
CA GLY A 106 -10.67 -11.41 -10.21
C GLY A 106 -10.38 -12.42 -9.08
N GLY A 107 -10.18 -11.97 -7.85
CA GLY A 107 -10.01 -12.81 -6.66
C GLY A 107 -11.31 -13.11 -5.92
N ASP A 108 -11.19 -13.74 -4.75
CA ASP A 108 -12.33 -14.00 -3.86
C ASP A 108 -12.72 -12.72 -3.11
N HIS A 109 -13.91 -12.20 -3.39
CA HIS A 109 -14.44 -10.99 -2.75
C HIS A 109 -14.69 -11.15 -1.23
N ASN A 110 -14.79 -12.38 -0.71
CA ASN A 110 -14.92 -12.64 0.73
C ASN A 110 -13.59 -12.38 1.48
N LEU A 111 -12.47 -12.32 0.75
CA LEU A 111 -11.14 -12.03 1.28
C LEU A 111 -10.72 -10.55 1.08
N ALA A 112 -11.70 -9.66 0.93
CA ALA A 112 -11.46 -8.21 0.93
C ALA A 112 -10.91 -7.74 2.28
N THR A 113 -10.19 -6.63 2.28
CA THR A 113 -9.77 -5.96 3.52
C THR A 113 -11.00 -5.53 4.33
N ARG A 114 -10.85 -5.42 5.64
CA ARG A 114 -11.92 -5.03 6.56
C ARG A 114 -11.42 -3.89 7.44
N LYS A 115 -12.34 -3.02 7.89
CA LYS A 115 -12.02 -1.83 8.68
C LYS A 115 -11.11 -2.12 9.88
N GLU A 116 -11.34 -3.23 10.60
CA GLU A 116 -10.55 -3.61 11.78
C GLU A 116 -9.11 -3.92 11.39
N SER A 117 -8.90 -4.83 10.43
CA SER A 117 -7.56 -5.22 9.96
C SER A 117 -6.84 -4.08 9.25
N SER A 118 -7.56 -3.20 8.55
CA SER A 118 -6.97 -2.05 7.86
C SER A 118 -6.45 -1.00 8.85
N ILE A 119 -7.22 -0.71 9.91
CA ILE A 119 -6.77 0.22 10.96
C ILE A 119 -5.58 -0.37 11.73
N GLU A 120 -5.64 -1.65 12.11
CA GLU A 120 -4.54 -2.34 12.79
C GLU A 120 -3.26 -2.29 11.94
N ALA A 121 -3.35 -2.63 10.66
CA ALA A 121 -2.22 -2.59 9.74
C ALA A 121 -1.66 -1.17 9.53
N ILE A 122 -2.50 -0.14 9.51
CA ILE A 122 -2.03 1.25 9.47
C ILE A 122 -1.17 1.55 10.70
N HIS A 123 -1.63 1.20 11.91
CA HIS A 123 -0.88 1.45 13.14
C HIS A 123 0.43 0.66 13.18
N GLU A 124 0.43 -0.62 12.80
CA GLU A 124 1.66 -1.40 12.68
C GLU A 124 2.62 -0.76 11.66
N GLY A 125 2.12 -0.37 10.49
CA GLY A 125 2.93 0.30 9.49
C GLY A 125 3.53 1.62 9.99
N LEU A 126 2.80 2.42 10.76
CA LEU A 126 3.31 3.67 11.34
C LEU A 126 4.47 3.44 12.33
N ARG A 127 4.50 2.29 13.01
CA ARG A 127 5.63 1.89 13.86
C ARG A 127 6.86 1.55 13.01
N LEU A 128 6.65 0.82 11.90
CA LEU A 128 7.71 0.38 11.00
C LEU A 128 8.33 1.50 10.18
N LEU A 129 7.55 2.54 9.81
CA LEU A 129 8.06 3.67 9.05
C LEU A 129 9.23 4.35 9.78
N LYS A 130 10.33 4.60 9.06
CA LYS A 130 11.41 5.47 9.51
C LYS A 130 10.95 6.94 9.56
N LYS A 131 11.66 7.79 10.28
CA LYS A 131 11.45 9.24 10.22
C LYS A 131 11.63 9.74 8.79
N GLY A 132 10.69 10.53 8.30
CA GLY A 132 10.57 10.92 6.90
C GLY A 132 9.98 9.84 5.99
N GLY A 133 9.69 8.64 6.49
CA GLY A 133 9.04 7.57 5.73
C GLY A 133 7.59 7.89 5.37
N MET A 134 7.08 7.27 4.32
CA MET A 134 5.76 7.52 3.76
C MET A 134 4.90 6.26 3.70
N MET A 135 3.61 6.38 4.05
CA MET A 135 2.59 5.38 3.77
C MET A 135 1.66 5.91 2.69
N SER A 136 1.48 5.16 1.61
CA SER A 136 0.57 5.48 0.51
C SER A 136 -0.65 4.58 0.57
N LEU A 137 -1.81 5.15 0.77
CA LEU A 137 -3.09 4.46 0.87
C LEU A 137 -3.93 4.76 -0.37
N CYS A 138 -4.47 3.74 -1.01
CA CYS A 138 -5.49 3.85 -2.03
C CYS A 138 -6.78 3.23 -1.46
N ILE A 139 -7.74 4.07 -1.07
CA ILE A 139 -8.93 3.65 -0.31
C ILE A 139 -10.10 3.50 -1.28
N TYR A 140 -10.52 2.26 -1.54
CA TYR A 140 -11.64 1.95 -2.41
C TYR A 140 -12.96 1.95 -1.64
N SER A 141 -14.05 2.26 -2.34
CA SER A 141 -15.42 2.31 -1.78
C SER A 141 -16.34 1.24 -2.39
N GLY A 142 -15.78 0.19 -3.00
CA GLY A 142 -16.55 -0.84 -3.69
C GLY A 142 -16.95 -2.02 -2.78
N GLY A 143 -18.03 -2.72 -3.17
CA GLY A 143 -18.57 -3.85 -2.40
C GLY A 143 -19.43 -3.44 -1.21
N ASP A 144 -19.98 -4.43 -0.50
CA ASP A 144 -20.96 -4.23 0.58
C ASP A 144 -20.35 -3.55 1.82
N SER A 145 -19.07 -3.78 2.12
CA SER A 145 -18.35 -3.22 3.29
C SER A 145 -17.38 -2.09 2.95
N GLY A 146 -17.16 -1.79 1.67
CA GLY A 146 -16.13 -0.83 1.24
C GLY A 146 -16.38 0.61 1.71
N PHE A 147 -17.63 1.04 1.84
CA PHE A 147 -17.97 2.35 2.38
C PHE A 147 -17.70 2.46 3.88
N GLU A 148 -17.98 1.41 4.65
CA GLU A 148 -17.71 1.36 6.09
C GLU A 148 -16.21 1.37 6.36
N GLU A 149 -15.43 0.59 5.60
CA GLU A 149 -13.98 0.56 5.70
C GLU A 149 -13.38 1.93 5.35
N ARG A 150 -13.79 2.53 4.23
CA ARG A 150 -13.37 3.87 3.82
C ARG A 150 -13.60 4.91 4.91
N ASP A 151 -14.81 4.96 5.44
CA ASP A 151 -15.19 5.98 6.43
C ASP A 151 -14.45 5.76 7.75
N ALA A 152 -14.21 4.50 8.15
CA ALA A 152 -13.43 4.16 9.32
C ALA A 152 -11.95 4.56 9.15
N VAL A 153 -11.34 4.23 8.00
CA VAL A 153 -9.95 4.60 7.70
C VAL A 153 -9.80 6.12 7.65
N LEU A 154 -10.65 6.85 6.94
CA LEU A 154 -10.58 8.32 6.88
C LEU A 154 -10.76 8.98 8.25
N LYS A 155 -11.62 8.42 9.10
CA LYS A 155 -11.79 8.87 10.49
C LYS A 155 -10.53 8.66 11.30
N GLU A 156 -9.89 7.49 11.18
CA GLU A 156 -8.64 7.17 11.86
C GLU A 156 -7.51 8.12 11.43
N LEU A 157 -7.34 8.32 10.12
CA LEU A 157 -6.33 9.24 9.58
C LEU A 157 -6.47 10.66 10.14
N LYS A 158 -7.69 11.12 10.34
CA LYS A 158 -7.97 12.46 10.91
C LYS A 158 -7.58 12.58 12.39
N GLN A 159 -7.49 11.46 13.12
CA GLN A 159 -7.14 11.41 14.55
C GLN A 159 -5.65 11.25 14.83
N LEU A 160 -4.84 10.96 13.80
CA LEU A 160 -3.39 10.83 13.95
C LEU A 160 -2.77 12.13 14.52
N ASP A 161 -1.82 11.98 15.45
CA ASP A 161 -1.14 13.12 16.07
C ASP A 161 -0.36 13.94 15.04
N GLY A 162 -0.85 15.13 14.71
CA GLY A 162 -0.24 16.01 13.72
C GLY A 162 1.17 16.52 14.05
N ARG A 163 1.68 16.25 15.27
CA ARG A 163 3.08 16.51 15.63
C ARG A 163 4.01 15.38 15.20
N LYS A 164 3.44 14.19 14.93
CA LYS A 164 4.17 12.98 14.52
C LYS A 164 3.96 12.62 13.07
N TYR A 165 2.80 12.97 12.53
CA TYR A 165 2.36 12.55 11.20
C TYR A 165 1.72 13.70 10.44
N LEU A 166 2.13 13.89 9.18
CA LEU A 166 1.41 14.72 8.21
C LEU A 166 0.53 13.81 7.36
N VAL A 167 -0.76 14.10 7.32
CA VAL A 167 -1.72 13.35 6.48
C VAL A 167 -2.20 14.25 5.35
N ILE A 168 -2.10 13.76 4.11
CA ILE A 168 -2.60 14.42 2.89
C ILE A 168 -3.62 13.50 2.26
N VAL A 169 -4.85 13.99 2.08
CA VAL A 169 -5.93 13.27 1.39
C VAL A 169 -6.25 14.00 0.09
N SER A 170 -6.38 13.25 -1.00
CA SER A 170 -6.68 13.80 -2.32
C SER A 170 -7.99 13.20 -2.87
N GLU A 171 -8.80 14.01 -3.54
CA GLU A 171 -10.08 13.57 -4.11
C GLU A 171 -10.21 14.00 -5.58
N TYR A 172 -10.86 13.18 -6.38
CA TYR A 172 -11.36 13.59 -7.69
C TYR A 172 -12.70 14.32 -7.54
N TYR A 173 -12.64 15.60 -7.26
CA TYR A 173 -13.77 16.41 -6.82
C TYR A 173 -14.99 16.40 -7.75
N ASN A 174 -14.80 16.23 -9.05
CA ASN A 174 -15.85 16.27 -10.08
C ASN A 174 -16.11 14.91 -10.75
N ARG A 175 -15.71 13.79 -10.13
CA ARG A 175 -15.93 12.45 -10.69
C ARG A 175 -17.06 11.72 -9.98
N PRO A 176 -18.06 11.17 -10.74
CA PRO A 176 -19.10 10.32 -10.16
C PRO A 176 -18.55 8.94 -9.73
N ASN A 177 -19.41 8.14 -9.10
CA ASN A 177 -19.17 6.73 -8.77
C ASN A 177 -18.07 6.50 -7.73
N ASN A 178 -17.89 7.44 -6.79
CA ASN A 178 -16.97 7.27 -5.65
C ASN A 178 -15.61 6.69 -6.04
N PRO A 179 -14.80 7.40 -6.84
CA PRO A 179 -13.47 6.92 -7.18
C PRO A 179 -12.64 6.69 -5.91
N PRO A 180 -11.65 5.80 -5.94
CA PRO A 180 -10.77 5.58 -4.79
C PRO A 180 -10.13 6.89 -4.31
N ILE A 181 -9.93 6.99 -2.99
CA ILE A 181 -9.34 8.15 -2.33
C ILE A 181 -7.88 7.87 -2.01
N PRO A 182 -6.92 8.55 -2.67
CA PRO A 182 -5.52 8.47 -2.26
C PRO A 182 -5.27 9.27 -0.99
N ALA A 183 -4.58 8.66 -0.03
CA ALA A 183 -4.08 9.34 1.15
C ALA A 183 -2.59 9.02 1.36
N MET A 184 -1.82 10.02 1.79
CA MET A 184 -0.41 9.89 2.11
C MET A 184 -0.20 10.26 3.58
N ILE A 185 0.54 9.43 4.31
CA ILE A 185 0.95 9.70 5.69
C ILE A 185 2.47 9.80 5.68
N ILE A 186 3.00 10.92 6.15
CA ILE A 186 4.44 11.14 6.30
C ILE A 186 4.76 11.14 7.79
N LYS A 187 5.72 10.32 8.23
CA LYS A 187 6.22 10.32 9.61
C LYS A 187 7.23 11.46 9.80
N LEU A 188 6.95 12.39 10.68
CA LEU A 188 7.74 13.63 10.91
C LEU A 188 8.95 13.42 11.80
#